data_b76bdb3a696bb56fae5cb28c1134fc38
#
_entry.id   b76bdb3a696bb56fae5cb28c1134fc38
#
_cell.length_a   1.000
_cell.length_b   1.000
_cell.length_c   1.000
_cell.angle_alpha   90.00
_cell.angle_beta   90.00
_cell.angle_gamma   90.00
#
_symmetry.space_group_name_H-M   'P 1'
#
loop_
_entity.id
_entity.type
_entity.pdbx_description
1 polymer ?
#
loop_
_entity_poly.entity_id
_entity_poly.type
_entity_poly.pdbx_seq_one_letter_code
_entity_poly.pdbx_strand_id
1 'polypeptide(L)'
;MVKRLGTVLDNKIWNRTVNILFPVVLVLFSLMHIGEGVTVTDTGYNYGNFVFFEGLDDMWKFSTYLSGAVGAFFTHLPFGKTMIGLNFYTGLFKIAAALFAYYFCTGVCKMRKEVAFLGEMVALGLCWCPTALIYNYLTYLLFSLGAMLLYMGITREKKLFFTLAGVALSLNVFVRLPNLAEIALIVVVWLAGILDKKKLSQVVKETLFCVLGYIIGLLSVFSYILCRYGLNRYVEGIKALFGMTEEAGSYTVKAMIVDMIKVYVQYARWFVMAVFLVAFGMLIFKAFGKKFMAAKGCIFTALTLLTVYFFQKSGMFNYNYRGYESIFGWGVMLLTFCLLLGAFWILFTKREKEEKIMAAIVCVLILITPLGSNNHLYSPMNNLFLVAPFFINYIWHLLSEKKSCIMIGKVSLSTTPYKITMVIFTAVLLIQSILFGASFVFRDGLNGEERTAQIEDNPVLKGMHTTEENGESLQELNDYLVENGLIGKEVILFGNVPALSFYFDLEPALSSTWPDLQSYSYEKFASEVDMLSLDGKTPLVLVSSNPADIGKEENAGESLKKKLQHLEEFLLENAYEQVFYNDAFTLYISQ
;
A
#
# COMPACT_ATOMS: atom_id res chain seq x y z
N MET A 1 -1.45 2.62 37.47
CA MET A 1 -0.60 2.93 36.32
C MET A 1 -1.25 3.98 35.41
N VAL A 2 -2.42 3.73 34.81
CA VAL A 2 -3.11 4.65 33.87
C VAL A 2 -3.36 6.05 34.41
N LYS A 3 -3.73 6.21 35.73
CA LYS A 3 -3.89 7.54 36.35
C LYS A 3 -2.57 8.32 36.44
N ARG A 4 -1.43 7.67 36.73
CA ARG A 4 -0.11 8.33 36.78
C ARG A 4 0.37 8.71 35.37
N LEU A 5 0.17 7.84 34.39
CA LEU A 5 0.40 8.16 32.98
C LEU A 5 -0.45 9.37 32.54
N GLY A 6 -1.75 9.41 32.91
CA GLY A 6 -2.64 10.53 32.58
C GLY A 6 -2.11 11.88 33.10
N THR A 7 -1.62 11.93 34.34
CA THR A 7 -1.09 13.19 34.91
C THR A 7 0.23 13.66 34.26
N VAL A 8 1.07 12.75 33.79
CA VAL A 8 2.29 13.10 33.02
C VAL A 8 1.92 13.57 31.62
N LEU A 9 0.98 12.89 30.96
CA LEU A 9 0.53 13.21 29.61
C LEU A 9 -0.31 14.51 29.53
N ASP A 10 -0.86 14.98 30.65
CA ASP A 10 -1.61 16.24 30.73
C ASP A 10 -0.71 17.46 31.06
N ASN A 11 0.60 17.25 31.22
CA ASN A 11 1.56 18.31 31.47
C ASN A 11 1.64 19.28 30.25
N LYS A 12 1.61 20.60 30.51
CA LYS A 12 1.65 21.64 29.48
C LYS A 12 2.94 21.60 28.64
N ILE A 13 4.07 21.28 29.28
CA ILE A 13 5.36 21.12 28.60
C ILE A 13 5.31 19.90 27.67
N TRP A 14 4.85 18.74 28.16
CA TRP A 14 4.65 17.55 27.36
C TRP A 14 3.79 17.83 26.13
N ASN A 15 2.64 18.45 26.34
CA ASN A 15 1.71 18.79 25.27
C ASN A 15 2.30 19.73 24.20
N ARG A 16 3.21 20.64 24.57
CA ARG A 16 3.93 21.49 23.61
C ARG A 16 4.99 20.69 22.85
N THR A 17 5.75 19.86 23.54
CA THR A 17 6.80 19.03 22.94
C THR A 17 6.21 18.06 21.91
N VAL A 18 5.17 17.32 22.25
CA VAL A 18 4.57 16.32 21.34
C VAL A 18 3.89 16.92 20.13
N ASN A 19 3.47 18.20 20.17
CA ASN A 19 2.93 18.90 19.01
C ASN A 19 3.93 19.02 17.86
N ILE A 20 5.21 19.06 18.18
CA ILE A 20 6.29 19.15 17.17
C ILE A 20 6.92 17.77 16.98
N LEU A 21 7.24 17.10 18.09
CA LEU A 21 7.97 15.83 18.04
C LEU A 21 7.24 14.75 17.24
N PHE A 22 5.94 14.54 17.49
CA PHE A 22 5.21 13.47 16.81
C PHE A 22 5.10 13.67 15.29
N PRO A 23 4.67 14.83 14.77
CA PRO A 23 4.71 15.08 13.33
C PRO A 23 6.11 14.92 12.72
N VAL A 24 7.16 15.42 13.40
CA VAL A 24 8.54 15.27 12.91
C VAL A 24 8.95 13.80 12.84
N VAL A 25 8.65 13.00 13.88
CA VAL A 25 8.95 11.56 13.85
C VAL A 25 8.20 10.84 12.73
N LEU A 26 6.91 11.16 12.50
CA LEU A 26 6.14 10.57 11.40
C LEU A 26 6.77 10.89 10.03
N VAL A 27 7.23 12.14 9.83
CA VAL A 27 7.93 12.54 8.60
C VAL A 27 9.26 11.78 8.45
N LEU A 28 10.11 11.78 9.48
CA LEU A 28 11.41 11.13 9.44
C LEU A 28 11.28 9.62 9.23
N PHE A 29 10.32 8.97 9.90
CA PHE A 29 10.07 7.55 9.73
C PHE A 29 9.59 7.21 8.31
N SER A 30 8.79 8.09 7.70
CA SER A 30 8.34 7.92 6.31
C SER A 30 9.46 8.03 5.28
N LEU A 31 10.55 8.76 5.59
CA LEU A 31 11.69 9.00 4.71
C LEU A 31 12.92 8.14 5.06
N MET A 32 12.80 7.19 5.99
CA MET A 32 13.95 6.45 6.52
C MET A 32 14.77 5.76 5.43
N HIS A 33 14.11 5.18 4.43
CA HIS A 33 14.74 4.42 3.33
C HIS A 33 14.82 5.20 2.02
N ILE A 34 14.86 6.54 2.07
CA ILE A 34 14.85 7.39 0.87
C ILE A 34 16.04 7.15 -0.06
N GLY A 35 17.20 6.81 0.51
CA GLY A 35 18.45 6.53 -0.21
C GLY A 35 18.76 5.04 -0.33
N GLU A 36 17.81 4.13 -0.06
CA GLU A 36 18.04 2.69 -0.09
C GLU A 36 17.12 2.00 -1.09
N GLY A 37 17.61 0.92 -1.69
CA GLY A 37 16.85 0.05 -2.57
C GLY A 37 16.92 0.46 -4.03
N VAL A 38 17.73 -0.28 -4.80
CA VAL A 38 17.86 -0.15 -6.27
C VAL A 38 17.31 -1.42 -6.90
N THR A 39 15.97 -1.52 -6.94
CA THR A 39 15.30 -2.70 -7.53
C THR A 39 15.09 -2.52 -9.02
N VAL A 40 15.46 -3.51 -9.81
CA VAL A 40 15.31 -3.50 -11.28
C VAL A 40 13.87 -3.66 -11.77
N THR A 41 12.89 -3.85 -10.85
CA THR A 41 11.46 -4.06 -11.14
C THR A 41 10.61 -2.82 -10.86
N ASP A 42 9.60 -2.95 -9.98
CA ASP A 42 8.49 -2.01 -9.78
C ASP A 42 8.88 -0.54 -9.57
N THR A 43 9.91 -0.26 -8.76
CA THR A 43 10.27 1.13 -8.43
C THR A 43 10.78 1.87 -9.66
N GLY A 44 11.80 1.33 -10.32
CA GLY A 44 12.36 1.97 -11.51
C GLY A 44 11.41 1.93 -12.70
N TYR A 45 10.56 0.88 -12.83
CA TYR A 45 9.48 0.85 -13.82
C TYR A 45 8.54 2.05 -13.70
N ASN A 46 8.08 2.34 -12.48
CA ASN A 46 7.20 3.49 -12.28
C ASN A 46 7.92 4.81 -12.55
N TYR A 47 9.20 4.94 -12.18
CA TYR A 47 9.99 6.12 -12.48
C TYR A 47 10.26 6.29 -13.98
N GLY A 48 10.54 5.21 -14.69
CA GLY A 48 10.60 5.21 -16.16
C GLY A 48 9.30 5.70 -16.79
N ASN A 49 8.15 5.19 -16.32
CA ASN A 49 6.83 5.65 -16.77
C ASN A 49 6.57 7.14 -16.48
N PHE A 50 7.19 7.73 -15.46
CA PHE A 50 7.08 9.18 -15.21
C PHE A 50 7.97 9.98 -16.16
N VAL A 51 9.21 9.53 -16.39
CA VAL A 51 10.16 10.19 -17.32
C VAL A 51 9.64 10.15 -18.75
N PHE A 52 9.15 8.99 -19.20
CA PHE A 52 8.65 8.77 -20.56
C PHE A 52 7.14 8.89 -20.69
N PHE A 53 6.45 9.59 -19.78
CA PHE A 53 4.99 9.65 -19.66
C PHE A 53 4.27 10.01 -20.97
N GLU A 54 4.78 10.95 -21.74
CA GLU A 54 4.14 11.38 -23.00
C GLU A 54 4.26 10.31 -24.11
N GLY A 55 5.32 9.49 -24.09
CA GLY A 55 5.54 8.39 -25.03
C GLY A 55 4.82 7.09 -24.67
N LEU A 56 4.26 6.98 -23.45
CA LEU A 56 3.55 5.77 -23.03
C LEU A 56 2.33 5.48 -23.93
N ASP A 57 2.09 4.20 -24.17
CA ASP A 57 0.84 3.72 -24.75
C ASP A 57 -0.38 4.24 -23.99
N ASP A 58 -1.45 4.55 -24.73
CA ASP A 58 -2.66 5.18 -24.19
C ASP A 58 -3.34 4.32 -23.10
N MET A 59 -3.21 3.00 -23.17
CA MET A 59 -3.72 2.08 -22.15
C MET A 59 -3.02 2.30 -20.80
N TRP A 60 -1.68 2.30 -20.79
CA TRP A 60 -0.90 2.56 -19.58
C TRP A 60 -1.09 3.98 -19.07
N LYS A 61 -1.07 4.95 -19.97
CA LYS A 61 -1.27 6.37 -19.65
C LYS A 61 -2.62 6.64 -18.97
N PHE A 62 -3.72 6.10 -19.51
CA PHE A 62 -5.07 6.41 -19.01
C PHE A 62 -5.54 5.50 -17.88
N SER A 63 -4.97 4.32 -17.72
CA SER A 63 -5.30 3.41 -16.59
C SER A 63 -4.98 4.01 -15.21
N THR A 64 -3.91 4.83 -15.13
CA THR A 64 -3.41 5.47 -13.91
C THR A 64 -3.05 6.95 -14.16
N TYR A 65 -3.87 7.66 -14.95
CA TYR A 65 -3.55 8.96 -15.52
C TYR A 65 -3.07 9.99 -14.50
N LEU A 66 -3.83 10.19 -13.40
CA LEU A 66 -3.51 11.24 -12.44
C LEU A 66 -2.19 10.97 -11.71
N SER A 67 -1.90 9.71 -11.40
CA SER A 67 -0.63 9.34 -10.75
C SER A 67 0.55 9.46 -11.71
N GLY A 68 0.39 9.06 -12.97
CA GLY A 68 1.41 9.23 -14.01
C GLY A 68 1.72 10.71 -14.27
N ALA A 69 0.68 11.54 -14.44
CA ALA A 69 0.83 12.99 -14.65
C ALA A 69 1.52 13.69 -13.45
N VAL A 70 1.19 13.30 -12.22
CA VAL A 70 1.85 13.82 -11.01
C VAL A 70 3.30 13.36 -10.95
N GLY A 71 3.58 12.08 -11.26
CA GLY A 71 4.94 11.56 -11.34
C GLY A 71 5.76 12.30 -12.41
N ALA A 72 5.20 12.48 -13.61
CA ALA A 72 5.83 13.26 -14.68
C ALA A 72 6.10 14.71 -14.27
N PHE A 73 5.19 15.35 -13.54
CA PHE A 73 5.45 16.68 -12.97
C PHE A 73 6.66 16.68 -12.01
N PHE A 74 6.81 15.64 -11.19
CA PHE A 74 7.95 15.54 -10.26
C PHE A 74 9.30 15.43 -10.97
N THR A 75 9.35 14.84 -12.17
CA THR A 75 10.60 14.77 -12.96
C THR A 75 11.12 16.14 -13.38
N HIS A 76 10.27 17.17 -13.40
CA HIS A 76 10.65 18.55 -13.73
C HIS A 76 11.08 19.38 -12.51
N LEU A 77 10.94 18.85 -11.29
CA LEU A 77 11.37 19.52 -10.07
C LEU A 77 12.88 19.35 -9.82
N PRO A 78 13.50 20.17 -8.94
CA PRO A 78 14.89 19.98 -8.55
C PRO A 78 15.16 18.54 -8.10
N PHE A 79 16.22 17.92 -8.57
CA PHE A 79 16.55 16.50 -8.32
C PHE A 79 15.52 15.48 -8.84
N GLY A 80 14.46 15.89 -9.56
CA GLY A 80 13.42 15.02 -10.07
C GLY A 80 13.88 14.02 -11.15
N LYS A 81 15.10 14.16 -11.66
CA LYS A 81 15.72 13.18 -12.57
C LYS A 81 16.58 12.15 -11.82
N THR A 82 16.72 12.24 -10.51
CA THR A 82 17.45 11.29 -9.68
C THR A 82 16.50 10.41 -8.91
N MET A 83 16.89 9.17 -8.64
CA MET A 83 16.06 8.23 -7.89
C MET A 83 15.77 8.73 -6.48
N ILE A 84 16.76 9.28 -5.78
CA ILE A 84 16.59 9.84 -4.43
C ILE A 84 15.60 11.02 -4.42
N GLY A 85 15.64 11.87 -5.44
CA GLY A 85 14.71 13.00 -5.58
C GLY A 85 13.27 12.51 -5.82
N LEU A 86 13.10 11.51 -6.69
CA LEU A 86 11.78 10.90 -6.92
C LEU A 86 11.27 10.15 -5.68
N ASN A 87 12.13 9.41 -4.97
CA ASN A 87 11.78 8.79 -3.68
C ASN A 87 11.27 9.83 -2.68
N PHE A 88 11.90 11.01 -2.63
CA PHE A 88 11.44 12.10 -1.78
C PHE A 88 10.06 12.61 -2.19
N TYR A 89 9.85 12.95 -3.46
CA TYR A 89 8.59 13.50 -3.94
C TYR A 89 7.43 12.51 -3.83
N THR A 90 7.66 11.24 -4.17
CA THR A 90 6.64 10.20 -4.04
C THR A 90 6.33 9.89 -2.58
N GLY A 91 7.35 9.95 -1.70
CA GLY A 91 7.21 9.81 -0.26
C GLY A 91 6.31 10.87 0.40
N LEU A 92 6.15 12.04 -0.22
CA LEU A 92 5.25 13.09 0.28
C LEU A 92 3.79 12.63 0.39
N PHE A 93 3.32 11.71 -0.44
CA PHE A 93 1.96 11.16 -0.33
C PHE A 93 1.77 10.30 0.91
N LYS A 94 2.77 9.48 1.26
CA LYS A 94 2.78 8.68 2.49
C LYS A 94 2.81 9.60 3.73
N ILE A 95 3.66 10.63 3.70
CA ILE A 95 3.74 11.65 4.74
C ILE A 95 2.39 12.39 4.89
N ALA A 96 1.81 12.83 3.77
CA ALA A 96 0.54 13.56 3.78
C ALA A 96 -0.60 12.70 4.36
N ALA A 97 -0.68 11.42 3.99
CA ALA A 97 -1.68 10.50 4.52
C ALA A 97 -1.55 10.37 6.05
N ALA A 98 -0.34 10.14 6.57
CA ALA A 98 -0.09 10.02 8.00
C ALA A 98 -0.38 11.33 8.76
N LEU A 99 0.09 12.48 8.26
CA LEU A 99 -0.12 13.76 8.93
C LEU A 99 -1.58 14.20 8.90
N PHE A 100 -2.29 14.04 7.77
CA PHE A 100 -3.71 14.38 7.70
C PHE A 100 -4.53 13.50 8.63
N ALA A 101 -4.25 12.21 8.70
CA ALA A 101 -4.92 11.31 9.63
C ALA A 101 -4.59 11.65 11.09
N TYR A 102 -3.33 11.92 11.42
CA TYR A 102 -2.91 12.36 12.75
C TYR A 102 -3.67 13.63 13.20
N TYR A 103 -3.68 14.68 12.35
CA TYR A 103 -4.37 15.93 12.70
C TYR A 103 -5.89 15.78 12.68
N PHE A 104 -6.46 14.96 11.84
CA PHE A 104 -7.87 14.62 11.86
C PHE A 104 -8.25 13.88 13.15
N CYS A 105 -7.52 12.84 13.52
CA CYS A 105 -7.77 12.08 14.75
C CYS A 105 -7.64 12.95 16.00
N THR A 106 -6.62 13.80 16.07
CA THR A 106 -6.39 14.67 17.25
C THR A 106 -7.29 15.91 17.26
N GLY A 107 -7.48 16.56 16.13
CA GLY A 107 -8.21 17.83 16.03
C GLY A 107 -9.72 17.66 15.88
N VAL A 108 -10.18 16.71 15.07
CA VAL A 108 -11.60 16.46 14.78
C VAL A 108 -12.18 15.39 15.69
N CYS A 109 -11.57 14.20 15.74
CA CYS A 109 -12.05 13.09 16.56
C CYS A 109 -11.67 13.23 18.05
N LYS A 110 -10.89 14.24 18.42
CA LYS A 110 -10.48 14.51 19.81
C LYS A 110 -9.74 13.34 20.48
N MET A 111 -9.07 12.50 19.70
CA MET A 111 -8.20 11.46 20.23
C MET A 111 -6.99 12.09 20.92
N ARG A 112 -6.44 11.41 21.92
CA ARG A 112 -5.16 11.81 22.52
C ARG A 112 -4.05 11.74 21.48
N LYS A 113 -3.10 12.67 21.53
CA LYS A 113 -1.99 12.76 20.56
C LYS A 113 -1.13 11.51 20.55
N GLU A 114 -0.87 10.95 21.74
CA GLU A 114 -0.10 9.71 21.90
C GLU A 114 -0.81 8.52 21.23
N VAL A 115 -2.12 8.46 21.36
CA VAL A 115 -2.96 7.41 20.75
C VAL A 115 -2.93 7.50 19.22
N ALA A 116 -3.16 8.69 18.69
CA ALA A 116 -3.10 8.94 17.27
C ALA A 116 -1.68 8.66 16.72
N PHE A 117 -0.63 9.14 17.40
CA PHE A 117 0.76 8.91 17.01
C PHE A 117 1.12 7.42 16.95
N LEU A 118 0.78 6.64 17.99
CA LEU A 118 1.03 5.20 17.99
C LEU A 118 0.25 4.48 16.88
N GLY A 119 -0.98 4.94 16.59
CA GLY A 119 -1.75 4.43 15.45
C GLY A 119 -1.06 4.70 14.12
N GLU A 120 -0.57 5.93 13.91
CA GLU A 120 0.16 6.27 12.68
C GLU A 120 1.51 5.54 12.57
N MET A 121 2.19 5.29 13.69
CA MET A 121 3.41 4.45 13.69
C MET A 121 3.13 3.01 13.25
N VAL A 122 1.98 2.44 13.65
CA VAL A 122 1.52 1.13 13.13
C VAL A 122 1.21 1.24 11.64
N ALA A 123 0.48 2.27 11.21
CA ALA A 123 0.11 2.46 9.81
C ALA A 123 1.34 2.60 8.91
N LEU A 124 2.29 3.46 9.28
CA LEU A 124 3.54 3.64 8.55
C LEU A 124 4.43 2.41 8.55
N GLY A 125 4.53 1.74 9.72
CA GLY A 125 5.36 0.55 9.88
C GLY A 125 4.85 -0.66 9.09
N LEU A 126 3.54 -0.76 8.83
CA LEU A 126 2.93 -1.83 8.05
C LEU A 126 2.88 -1.53 6.54
N CYS A 127 3.30 -0.33 6.10
CA CYS A 127 3.40 -0.01 4.68
C CYS A 127 4.58 -0.75 4.03
N TRP A 128 4.27 -1.73 3.18
CA TRP A 128 5.27 -2.54 2.47
C TRP A 128 5.48 -2.11 1.01
N CYS A 129 4.55 -1.35 0.44
CA CYS A 129 4.61 -0.90 -0.95
C CYS A 129 5.65 0.21 -1.12
N PRO A 130 6.50 0.20 -2.18
CA PRO A 130 7.39 1.31 -2.46
C PRO A 130 6.61 2.57 -2.82
N THR A 131 7.14 3.72 -2.44
CA THR A 131 6.47 5.02 -2.67
C THR A 131 6.41 5.40 -4.15
N ALA A 132 7.27 4.84 -4.98
CA ALA A 132 7.23 4.96 -6.45
C ALA A 132 5.86 4.59 -7.05
N LEU A 133 5.13 3.66 -6.41
CA LEU A 133 3.78 3.32 -6.82
C LEU A 133 2.80 4.41 -6.35
N ILE A 134 2.91 5.61 -6.93
CA ILE A 134 2.08 6.78 -6.59
C ILE A 134 0.59 6.42 -6.65
N TYR A 135 0.17 5.60 -7.61
CA TYR A 135 -1.23 5.18 -7.76
C TYR A 135 -1.77 4.47 -6.50
N ASN A 136 -0.93 3.83 -5.70
CA ASN A 136 -1.34 3.27 -4.41
C ASN A 136 -1.44 4.35 -3.33
N TYR A 137 -0.37 5.11 -3.10
CA TYR A 137 -0.35 6.10 -2.02
C TYR A 137 -1.28 7.28 -2.25
N LEU A 138 -1.45 7.70 -3.49
CA LEU A 138 -2.42 8.73 -3.84
C LEU A 138 -3.86 8.20 -3.67
N THR A 139 -4.11 6.92 -4.01
CA THR A 139 -5.38 6.24 -3.70
C THR A 139 -5.66 6.27 -2.19
N TYR A 140 -4.71 5.85 -1.37
CA TYR A 140 -4.90 5.80 0.07
C TYR A 140 -5.12 7.19 0.67
N LEU A 141 -4.37 8.18 0.20
CA LEU A 141 -4.53 9.58 0.62
C LEU A 141 -5.91 10.12 0.26
N LEU A 142 -6.35 9.98 -1.00
CA LEU A 142 -7.62 10.53 -1.47
C LEU A 142 -8.82 9.79 -0.86
N PHE A 143 -8.73 8.46 -0.69
CA PHE A 143 -9.78 7.68 -0.04
C PHE A 143 -9.92 8.07 1.44
N SER A 144 -8.80 8.14 2.18
CA SER A 144 -8.81 8.58 3.56
C SER A 144 -9.27 10.03 3.70
N LEU A 145 -8.85 10.92 2.80
CA LEU A 145 -9.32 12.32 2.78
C LEU A 145 -10.82 12.41 2.50
N GLY A 146 -11.33 11.63 1.54
CA GLY A 146 -12.77 11.50 1.27
C GLY A 146 -13.53 11.05 2.52
N ALA A 147 -13.01 10.06 3.24
CA ALA A 147 -13.57 9.55 4.49
C ALA A 147 -13.56 10.61 5.62
N MET A 148 -12.46 11.33 5.79
CA MET A 148 -12.34 12.43 6.77
C MET A 148 -13.32 13.57 6.47
N LEU A 149 -13.41 13.98 5.21
CA LEU A 149 -14.33 15.01 4.75
C LEU A 149 -15.78 14.57 4.95
N LEU A 150 -16.11 13.33 4.63
CA LEU A 150 -17.45 12.77 4.84
C LEU A 150 -17.81 12.75 6.34
N TYR A 151 -16.90 12.30 7.20
CA TYR A 151 -17.07 12.37 8.65
C TYR A 151 -17.36 13.80 9.12
N MET A 152 -16.58 14.77 8.64
CA MET A 152 -16.81 16.19 8.97
C MET A 152 -18.14 16.71 8.42
N GLY A 153 -18.56 16.26 7.25
CA GLY A 153 -19.86 16.57 6.66
C GLY A 153 -21.02 16.12 7.55
N ILE A 154 -20.95 14.88 8.02
CA ILE A 154 -21.96 14.25 8.87
C ILE A 154 -22.00 14.90 10.28
N THR A 155 -20.81 15.10 10.90
CA THR A 155 -20.73 15.58 12.29
C THR A 155 -20.93 17.08 12.43
N ARG A 156 -20.61 17.87 11.39
CA ARG A 156 -20.76 19.33 11.38
C ARG A 156 -21.98 19.80 10.57
N GLU A 157 -22.67 18.89 9.89
CA GLU A 157 -23.84 19.14 9.03
C GLU A 157 -23.59 20.20 7.93
N LYS A 158 -22.34 20.26 7.41
CA LYS A 158 -21.92 21.23 6.40
C LYS A 158 -21.86 20.61 5.01
N LYS A 159 -22.68 21.14 4.09
CA LYS A 159 -22.78 20.70 2.69
C LYS A 159 -21.44 20.68 1.96
N LEU A 160 -20.58 21.69 2.21
CA LEU A 160 -19.27 21.79 1.58
C LEU A 160 -18.41 20.53 1.80
N PHE A 161 -18.42 19.95 3.00
CA PHE A 161 -17.63 18.75 3.26
C PHE A 161 -18.15 17.52 2.52
N PHE A 162 -19.46 17.36 2.35
CA PHE A 162 -20.03 16.31 1.49
C PHE A 162 -19.58 16.48 0.04
N THR A 163 -19.64 17.71 -0.49
CA THR A 163 -19.17 17.99 -1.87
C THR A 163 -17.68 17.72 -2.02
N LEU A 164 -16.85 18.20 -1.09
CA LEU A 164 -15.40 17.95 -1.15
C LEU A 164 -15.05 16.47 -0.99
N ALA A 165 -15.81 15.70 -0.19
CA ALA A 165 -15.65 14.25 -0.11
C ALA A 165 -15.90 13.60 -1.48
N GLY A 166 -16.97 14.00 -2.16
CA GLY A 166 -17.27 13.55 -3.52
C GLY A 166 -16.13 13.87 -4.51
N VAL A 167 -15.59 15.11 -4.46
CA VAL A 167 -14.46 15.51 -5.31
C VAL A 167 -13.23 14.61 -5.04
N ALA A 168 -12.86 14.39 -3.78
CA ALA A 168 -11.71 13.54 -3.45
C ALA A 168 -11.87 12.12 -3.99
N LEU A 169 -13.06 11.50 -3.82
CA LEU A 169 -13.35 10.16 -4.30
C LEU A 169 -13.35 10.08 -5.85
N SER A 170 -13.82 11.11 -6.53
CA SER A 170 -13.84 11.11 -8.00
C SER A 170 -12.47 11.34 -8.62
N LEU A 171 -11.63 12.20 -8.03
CA LEU A 171 -10.22 12.32 -8.45
C LEU A 171 -9.50 10.98 -8.35
N ASN A 172 -9.85 10.19 -7.36
CA ASN A 172 -9.26 8.88 -7.13
C ASN A 172 -9.57 7.87 -8.24
N VAL A 173 -10.65 8.03 -9.00
CA VAL A 173 -10.95 7.19 -10.18
C VAL A 173 -9.87 7.35 -11.26
N PHE A 174 -9.32 8.56 -11.44
CA PHE A 174 -8.23 8.81 -12.40
C PHE A 174 -6.85 8.46 -11.86
N VAL A 175 -6.72 8.21 -10.58
CA VAL A 175 -5.52 7.60 -9.99
C VAL A 175 -5.44 6.14 -10.39
N ARG A 176 -6.58 5.43 -10.28
CA ARG A 176 -6.74 4.03 -10.68
C ARG A 176 -8.22 3.72 -10.89
N LEU A 177 -8.59 3.18 -12.04
CA LEU A 177 -9.99 2.96 -12.41
C LEU A 177 -10.82 2.13 -11.38
N PRO A 178 -10.30 1.06 -10.75
CA PRO A 178 -11.03 0.31 -9.73
C PRO A 178 -11.44 1.13 -8.49
N ASN A 179 -10.84 2.29 -8.26
CA ASN A 179 -11.21 3.19 -7.15
C ASN A 179 -12.65 3.74 -7.28
N LEU A 180 -13.32 3.50 -8.41
CA LEU A 180 -14.76 3.71 -8.54
C LEU A 180 -15.55 3.01 -7.40
N ALA A 181 -15.07 1.87 -6.90
CA ALA A 181 -15.69 1.15 -5.79
C ALA A 181 -15.73 1.95 -4.47
N GLU A 182 -14.87 2.96 -4.31
CA GLU A 182 -14.80 3.79 -3.09
C GLU A 182 -16.06 4.66 -2.88
N ILE A 183 -16.91 4.81 -3.91
CA ILE A 183 -18.22 5.44 -3.80
C ILE A 183 -19.10 4.74 -2.74
N ALA A 184 -18.80 3.47 -2.40
CA ALA A 184 -19.43 2.73 -1.32
C ALA A 184 -19.37 3.47 0.04
N LEU A 185 -18.42 4.42 0.21
CA LEU A 185 -18.35 5.27 1.40
C LEU A 185 -19.65 6.05 1.66
N ILE A 186 -20.48 6.29 0.64
CA ILE A 186 -21.81 6.93 0.78
C ILE A 186 -22.73 6.17 1.74
N VAL A 187 -22.54 4.85 1.89
CA VAL A 187 -23.31 4.04 2.85
C VAL A 187 -23.23 4.60 4.28
N VAL A 188 -22.11 5.24 4.63
CA VAL A 188 -21.93 5.86 5.95
C VAL A 188 -22.88 7.04 6.16
N VAL A 189 -23.25 7.79 5.11
CA VAL A 189 -24.26 8.87 5.18
C VAL A 189 -25.63 8.29 5.54
N TRP A 190 -25.98 7.16 4.93
CA TRP A 190 -27.26 6.48 5.21
C TRP A 190 -27.30 5.90 6.61
N LEU A 191 -26.21 5.29 7.06
CA LEU A 191 -26.09 4.83 8.44
C LEU A 191 -26.25 5.98 9.43
N ALA A 192 -25.59 7.11 9.21
CA ALA A 192 -25.71 8.30 10.05
C ALA A 192 -27.15 8.81 10.06
N GLY A 193 -27.83 8.81 8.91
CA GLY A 193 -29.25 9.16 8.80
C GLY A 193 -30.17 8.26 9.65
N ILE A 194 -29.90 6.95 9.66
CA ILE A 194 -30.62 5.99 10.50
C ILE A 194 -30.36 6.25 11.99
N LEU A 195 -29.09 6.45 12.38
CA LEU A 195 -28.71 6.69 13.77
C LEU A 195 -29.35 7.98 14.33
N ASP A 196 -29.42 9.03 13.50
CA ASP A 196 -30.01 10.33 13.86
C ASP A 196 -31.52 10.41 13.66
N LYS A 197 -32.14 9.34 13.10
CA LYS A 197 -33.55 9.35 12.70
C LYS A 197 -33.90 10.55 11.79
N LYS A 198 -32.95 10.91 10.90
CA LYS A 198 -33.13 11.99 9.93
C LYS A 198 -34.29 11.68 8.98
N LYS A 199 -34.95 12.74 8.47
CA LYS A 199 -35.93 12.58 7.39
C LYS A 199 -35.21 12.07 6.13
N LEU A 200 -35.82 11.15 5.41
CA LEU A 200 -35.26 10.59 4.16
C LEU A 200 -34.82 11.69 3.19
N SER A 201 -35.60 12.78 3.06
CA SER A 201 -35.27 13.92 2.21
C SER A 201 -33.96 14.60 2.59
N GLN A 202 -33.59 14.60 3.86
CA GLN A 202 -32.31 15.17 4.33
C GLN A 202 -31.14 14.25 3.95
N VAL A 203 -31.28 12.94 4.19
CA VAL A 203 -30.25 11.95 3.83
C VAL A 203 -30.01 11.95 2.32
N VAL A 204 -31.06 11.97 1.51
CA VAL A 204 -30.98 12.09 0.05
C VAL A 204 -30.27 13.39 -0.33
N LYS A 205 -30.58 14.51 0.29
CA LYS A 205 -29.92 15.79 0.01
C LYS A 205 -28.42 15.76 0.36
N GLU A 206 -28.01 15.18 1.48
CA GLU A 206 -26.62 14.98 1.87
C GLU A 206 -25.89 14.11 0.83
N THR A 207 -26.53 13.00 0.40
CA THR A 207 -26.03 12.14 -0.69
C THR A 207 -25.88 12.91 -2.00
N LEU A 208 -26.84 13.73 -2.38
CA LEU A 208 -26.78 14.54 -3.60
C LEU A 208 -25.61 15.54 -3.59
N PHE A 209 -25.23 16.12 -2.44
CA PHE A 209 -24.02 16.94 -2.35
C PHE A 209 -22.74 16.12 -2.57
N CYS A 210 -22.67 14.87 -2.09
CA CYS A 210 -21.55 13.97 -2.41
C CYS A 210 -21.50 13.68 -3.91
N VAL A 211 -22.64 13.32 -4.52
CA VAL A 211 -22.75 13.04 -5.96
C VAL A 211 -22.39 14.27 -6.79
N LEU A 212 -22.84 15.48 -6.41
CA LEU A 212 -22.47 16.71 -7.08
C LEU A 212 -20.94 16.92 -7.06
N GLY A 213 -20.30 16.73 -5.90
CA GLY A 213 -18.84 16.80 -5.79
C GLY A 213 -18.16 15.75 -6.65
N TYR A 214 -18.70 14.55 -6.68
CA TYR A 214 -18.18 13.45 -7.49
C TYR A 214 -18.24 13.79 -9.00
N ILE A 215 -19.35 14.34 -9.46
CA ILE A 215 -19.50 14.80 -10.86
C ILE A 215 -18.51 15.94 -11.17
N ILE A 216 -18.36 16.91 -10.28
CA ILE A 216 -17.42 18.03 -10.45
C ILE A 216 -15.98 17.51 -10.63
N GLY A 217 -15.52 16.62 -9.75
CA GLY A 217 -14.17 16.06 -9.85
C GLY A 217 -13.97 15.19 -11.08
N LEU A 218 -14.95 14.35 -11.44
CA LEU A 218 -14.90 13.58 -12.70
C LEU A 218 -14.78 14.50 -13.91
N LEU A 219 -15.68 15.50 -14.03
CA LEU A 219 -15.68 16.40 -15.18
C LEU A 219 -14.40 17.24 -15.26
N SER A 220 -13.80 17.63 -14.14
CA SER A 220 -12.57 18.43 -14.14
C SER A 220 -11.40 17.70 -14.81
N VAL A 221 -11.12 16.45 -14.39
CA VAL A 221 -10.01 15.67 -14.97
C VAL A 221 -10.37 15.17 -16.37
N PHE A 222 -11.59 14.68 -16.55
CA PHE A 222 -12.05 14.18 -17.85
C PHE A 222 -11.99 15.26 -18.94
N SER A 223 -12.47 16.47 -18.65
CA SER A 223 -12.39 17.60 -19.60
C SER A 223 -10.94 17.92 -19.97
N TYR A 224 -10.02 17.89 -18.99
CA TYR A 224 -8.61 18.11 -19.27
C TYR A 224 -8.04 17.04 -20.22
N ILE A 225 -8.33 15.75 -19.94
CA ILE A 225 -7.92 14.63 -20.80
C ILE A 225 -8.47 14.79 -22.22
N LEU A 226 -9.76 15.13 -22.34
CA LEU A 226 -10.39 15.32 -23.66
C LEU A 226 -9.77 16.48 -24.44
N CYS A 227 -9.49 17.60 -23.79
CA CYS A 227 -8.88 18.76 -24.44
C CYS A 227 -7.45 18.47 -24.92
N ARG A 228 -6.68 17.65 -24.16
CA ARG A 228 -5.27 17.38 -24.47
C ARG A 228 -5.07 16.22 -25.45
N TYR A 229 -5.81 15.12 -25.28
CA TYR A 229 -5.58 13.87 -26.00
C TYR A 229 -6.73 13.48 -26.95
N GLY A 230 -7.92 14.03 -26.76
CA GLY A 230 -9.12 13.70 -27.53
C GLY A 230 -9.88 12.48 -26.97
N LEU A 231 -11.17 12.40 -27.32
CA LEU A 231 -12.07 11.36 -26.84
C LEU A 231 -11.69 9.97 -27.38
N ASN A 232 -11.33 9.88 -28.67
CA ASN A 232 -11.05 8.59 -29.30
C ASN A 232 -9.88 7.87 -28.64
N ARG A 233 -8.76 8.57 -28.44
CA ARG A 233 -7.57 8.00 -27.77
C ARG A 233 -7.89 7.53 -26.35
N TYR A 234 -8.65 8.34 -25.58
CA TYR A 234 -9.04 7.93 -24.22
C TYR A 234 -9.90 6.67 -24.23
N VAL A 235 -10.91 6.61 -25.11
CA VAL A 235 -11.83 5.47 -25.21
C VAL A 235 -11.10 4.21 -25.67
N GLU A 236 -10.18 4.33 -26.64
CA GLU A 236 -9.37 3.21 -27.14
C GLU A 236 -8.41 2.69 -26.06
N GLY A 237 -7.71 3.58 -25.34
CA GLY A 237 -6.85 3.20 -24.23
C GLY A 237 -7.60 2.48 -23.10
N ILE A 238 -8.80 2.98 -22.73
CA ILE A 238 -9.64 2.31 -21.73
C ILE A 238 -10.18 0.96 -22.25
N LYS A 239 -10.56 0.86 -23.53
CA LYS A 239 -10.97 -0.43 -24.12
C LYS A 239 -9.81 -1.45 -24.13
N ALA A 240 -8.61 -1.02 -24.49
CA ALA A 240 -7.42 -1.85 -24.47
C ALA A 240 -7.13 -2.39 -23.06
N LEU A 241 -7.36 -1.58 -22.01
CA LEU A 241 -7.23 -2.02 -20.61
C LEU A 241 -8.15 -3.22 -20.27
N PHE A 242 -9.38 -3.24 -20.78
CA PHE A 242 -10.28 -4.36 -20.57
C PHE A 242 -9.98 -5.58 -21.46
N GLY A 243 -9.25 -5.39 -22.55
CA GLY A 243 -8.79 -6.47 -23.44
C GLY A 243 -7.46 -7.10 -23.03
N MET A 244 -6.75 -6.51 -22.06
CA MET A 244 -5.39 -6.86 -21.66
C MET A 244 -5.20 -8.24 -21.05
N THR A 245 -6.23 -8.93 -20.61
CA THR A 245 -6.09 -10.08 -19.73
C THR A 245 -6.29 -11.38 -20.49
N GLU A 246 -5.19 -12.03 -20.88
CA GLU A 246 -5.20 -13.46 -21.20
C GLU A 246 -5.69 -14.28 -19.96
N GLU A 247 -5.46 -13.77 -18.75
CA GLU A 247 -5.97 -14.30 -17.49
C GLU A 247 -7.15 -13.48 -16.93
N ALA A 248 -8.18 -13.23 -17.73
CA ALA A 248 -9.39 -12.49 -17.31
C ALA A 248 -10.03 -13.04 -16.02
N GLY A 249 -9.78 -14.31 -15.66
CA GLY A 249 -10.31 -14.95 -14.47
C GLY A 249 -9.79 -14.41 -13.14
N SER A 250 -8.53 -13.97 -13.05
CA SER A 250 -7.91 -13.54 -11.78
C SER A 250 -8.26 -12.10 -11.39
N TYR A 251 -8.60 -11.25 -12.36
CA TYR A 251 -8.92 -9.83 -12.14
C TYR A 251 -10.41 -9.52 -12.02
N THR A 252 -11.28 -10.53 -11.87
CA THR A 252 -12.70 -10.28 -11.64
C THR A 252 -12.97 -9.87 -10.19
N VAL A 253 -13.95 -8.99 -9.96
CA VAL A 253 -14.40 -8.61 -8.60
C VAL A 253 -14.75 -9.84 -7.77
N LYS A 254 -15.35 -10.87 -8.39
CA LYS A 254 -15.66 -12.14 -7.72
C LYS A 254 -14.39 -12.85 -7.25
N ALA A 255 -13.37 -12.96 -8.10
CA ALA A 255 -12.10 -13.59 -7.73
C ALA A 255 -11.43 -12.85 -6.57
N MET A 256 -11.34 -11.52 -6.63
CA MET A 256 -10.77 -10.68 -5.58
C MET A 256 -11.49 -10.87 -4.23
N ILE A 257 -12.84 -10.90 -4.22
CA ILE A 257 -13.62 -11.14 -3.00
C ILE A 257 -13.38 -12.55 -2.47
N VAL A 258 -13.39 -13.55 -3.33
CA VAL A 258 -13.15 -14.94 -2.93
C VAL A 258 -11.77 -15.09 -2.31
N ASP A 259 -10.76 -14.49 -2.90
CA ASP A 259 -9.39 -14.58 -2.41
C ASP A 259 -9.21 -13.82 -1.09
N MET A 260 -9.83 -12.66 -0.92
CA MET A 260 -9.90 -12.01 0.40
C MET A 260 -10.50 -12.93 1.47
N ILE A 261 -11.62 -13.57 1.16
CA ILE A 261 -12.30 -14.49 2.10
C ILE A 261 -11.38 -15.67 2.43
N LYS A 262 -10.70 -16.26 1.42
CA LYS A 262 -9.73 -17.35 1.66
C LYS A 262 -8.65 -16.95 2.65
N VAL A 263 -8.07 -15.75 2.50
CA VAL A 263 -7.05 -15.24 3.42
C VAL A 263 -7.62 -15.06 4.83
N TYR A 264 -8.81 -14.45 4.99
CA TYR A 264 -9.45 -14.34 6.29
C TYR A 264 -9.70 -15.73 6.93
N VAL A 265 -10.18 -16.71 6.17
CA VAL A 265 -10.39 -18.08 6.64
C VAL A 265 -9.08 -18.75 7.04
N GLN A 266 -8.03 -18.60 6.24
CA GLN A 266 -6.70 -19.14 6.53
C GLN A 266 -6.14 -18.61 7.86
N TYR A 267 -6.33 -17.31 8.13
CA TYR A 267 -5.84 -16.66 9.35
C TYR A 267 -6.83 -16.72 10.52
N ALA A 268 -8.09 -17.11 10.29
CA ALA A 268 -9.11 -17.21 11.34
C ALA A 268 -8.70 -18.11 12.51
N ARG A 269 -7.89 -19.16 12.27
CA ARG A 269 -7.35 -20.06 13.32
C ARG A 269 -6.64 -19.29 14.43
N TRP A 270 -5.84 -18.29 14.09
CA TRP A 270 -5.08 -17.47 15.05
C TRP A 270 -6.00 -16.59 15.89
N PHE A 271 -7.00 -15.99 15.22
CA PHE A 271 -8.01 -15.19 15.89
C PHE A 271 -8.85 -16.05 16.86
N VAL A 272 -9.31 -17.22 16.42
CA VAL A 272 -10.06 -18.18 17.26
C VAL A 272 -9.22 -18.62 18.46
N MET A 273 -7.93 -18.92 18.27
CA MET A 273 -7.01 -19.24 19.39
C MET A 273 -6.90 -18.09 20.40
N ALA A 274 -6.81 -16.84 19.93
CA ALA A 274 -6.81 -15.68 20.82
C ALA A 274 -8.12 -15.56 21.62
N VAL A 275 -9.28 -15.82 20.99
CA VAL A 275 -10.59 -15.85 21.67
C VAL A 275 -10.63 -16.97 22.73
N PHE A 276 -10.16 -18.17 22.39
CA PHE A 276 -10.08 -19.28 23.37
C PHE A 276 -9.14 -18.95 24.53
N LEU A 277 -7.99 -18.33 24.28
CA LEU A 277 -7.07 -17.87 25.33
C LEU A 277 -7.77 -16.93 26.31
N VAL A 278 -8.51 -15.93 25.79
CA VAL A 278 -9.25 -14.98 26.63
C VAL A 278 -10.34 -15.70 27.42
N ALA A 279 -11.13 -16.58 26.78
CA ALA A 279 -12.19 -17.34 27.43
C ALA A 279 -11.64 -18.22 28.54
N PHE A 280 -10.54 -18.94 28.30
CA PHE A 280 -9.84 -19.75 29.29
C PHE A 280 -9.34 -18.89 30.45
N GLY A 281 -8.75 -17.73 30.17
CA GLY A 281 -8.37 -16.77 31.19
C GLY A 281 -9.55 -16.31 32.05
N MET A 282 -10.70 -16.03 31.45
CA MET A 282 -11.91 -15.67 32.20
C MET A 282 -12.35 -16.79 33.16
N LEU A 283 -12.21 -18.06 32.76
CA LEU A 283 -12.49 -19.23 33.63
C LEU A 283 -11.48 -19.31 34.77
N ILE A 284 -10.17 -19.15 34.55
CA ILE A 284 -9.13 -19.11 35.59
C ILE A 284 -9.46 -18.02 36.63
N PHE A 285 -9.82 -16.83 36.17
CA PHE A 285 -10.15 -15.72 37.06
C PHE A 285 -11.42 -15.95 37.86
N LYS A 286 -12.37 -16.72 37.33
CA LYS A 286 -13.61 -17.10 38.01
C LYS A 286 -13.38 -18.19 39.06
N ALA A 287 -12.54 -19.21 38.78
CA ALA A 287 -12.41 -20.44 39.56
C ALA A 287 -12.10 -20.23 41.05
N PHE A 288 -11.31 -19.20 41.39
CA PHE A 288 -10.90 -18.93 42.79
C PHE A 288 -11.42 -17.58 43.31
N GLY A 289 -12.45 -17.02 42.69
CA GLY A 289 -13.02 -15.71 43.05
C GLY A 289 -11.97 -14.60 43.09
N LYS A 290 -12.00 -13.75 44.12
CA LYS A 290 -11.04 -12.63 44.26
C LYS A 290 -9.70 -13.03 44.89
N LYS A 291 -9.52 -14.29 45.28
CA LYS A 291 -8.27 -14.77 45.86
C LYS A 291 -7.17 -14.89 44.80
N PHE A 292 -5.94 -14.66 45.21
CA PHE A 292 -4.75 -14.84 44.37
C PHE A 292 -4.75 -14.02 43.04
N MET A 293 -5.34 -12.82 43.02
CA MET A 293 -5.47 -12.01 41.80
C MET A 293 -4.10 -11.72 41.14
N ALA A 294 -3.06 -11.44 41.93
CA ALA A 294 -1.71 -11.20 41.40
C ALA A 294 -1.14 -12.45 40.72
N ALA A 295 -1.23 -13.61 41.39
CA ALA A 295 -0.75 -14.88 40.82
C ALA A 295 -1.48 -15.27 39.56
N LYS A 296 -2.81 -15.12 39.51
CA LYS A 296 -3.60 -15.33 38.29
C LYS A 296 -3.18 -14.39 37.14
N GLY A 297 -2.92 -13.11 37.47
CA GLY A 297 -2.41 -12.14 36.52
C GLY A 297 -1.05 -12.57 35.95
N CYS A 298 -0.11 -12.96 36.79
CA CYS A 298 1.21 -13.45 36.38
C CYS A 298 1.11 -14.71 35.50
N ILE A 299 0.35 -15.72 35.95
CA ILE A 299 0.14 -16.97 35.19
C ILE A 299 -0.49 -16.69 33.81
N PHE A 300 -1.52 -15.87 33.79
CA PHE A 300 -2.21 -15.56 32.53
C PHE A 300 -1.32 -14.71 31.60
N THR A 301 -0.51 -13.80 32.14
CA THR A 301 0.48 -13.05 31.34
C THR A 301 1.50 -14.02 30.73
N ALA A 302 2.05 -14.96 31.52
CA ALA A 302 2.96 -15.97 31.00
C ALA A 302 2.30 -16.84 29.91
N LEU A 303 1.05 -17.26 30.11
CA LEU A 303 0.29 -18.02 29.12
C LEU A 303 0.08 -17.20 27.81
N THR A 304 -0.21 -15.91 27.93
CA THR A 304 -0.37 -15.03 26.75
C THR A 304 0.96 -14.88 26.00
N LEU A 305 2.09 -14.71 26.70
CA LEU A 305 3.42 -14.67 26.09
C LEU A 305 3.79 -16.00 25.41
N LEU A 306 3.47 -17.13 26.05
CA LEU A 306 3.63 -18.45 25.44
C LEU A 306 2.77 -18.61 24.17
N THR A 307 1.57 -18.03 24.14
CA THR A 307 0.73 -18.03 22.95
C THR A 307 1.37 -17.19 21.83
N VAL A 308 1.95 -16.03 22.13
CA VAL A 308 2.70 -15.22 21.15
C VAL A 308 3.91 -16.01 20.61
N TYR A 309 4.65 -16.67 21.49
CA TYR A 309 5.76 -17.54 21.10
C TYR A 309 5.30 -18.71 20.20
N PHE A 310 4.18 -19.33 20.53
CA PHE A 310 3.56 -20.36 19.70
C PHE A 310 3.15 -19.81 18.33
N PHE A 311 2.56 -18.62 18.24
CA PHE A 311 2.23 -17.96 16.98
C PHE A 311 3.46 -17.77 16.10
N GLN A 312 4.57 -17.32 16.69
CA GLN A 312 5.84 -17.17 15.97
C GLN A 312 6.38 -18.51 15.47
N LYS A 313 6.41 -19.54 16.32
CA LYS A 313 6.90 -20.89 15.94
C LYS A 313 6.02 -21.58 14.90
N SER A 314 4.74 -21.26 14.86
CA SER A 314 3.77 -21.82 13.91
C SER A 314 3.63 -21.00 12.61
N GLY A 315 4.52 -20.03 12.39
CA GLY A 315 4.59 -19.28 11.14
C GLY A 315 3.53 -18.17 10.96
N MET A 316 2.88 -17.71 12.05
CA MET A 316 2.01 -16.57 11.97
C MET A 316 2.77 -15.27 11.67
N PHE A 317 3.96 -15.15 12.24
CA PHE A 317 4.92 -14.07 12.02
C PHE A 317 6.34 -14.57 12.27
N ASN A 318 7.34 -13.81 11.81
CA ASN A 318 8.75 -14.10 12.06
C ASN A 318 9.52 -12.81 12.38
N TYR A 319 10.83 -12.93 12.62
CA TYR A 319 11.73 -11.79 12.87
C TYR A 319 12.61 -11.45 11.67
N ASN A 320 12.33 -12.05 10.51
CA ASN A 320 12.97 -11.68 9.26
C ASN A 320 12.17 -10.52 8.63
N TYR A 321 12.56 -9.30 8.91
CA TYR A 321 11.86 -8.10 8.44
C TYR A 321 12.19 -7.71 6.99
N ARG A 322 12.64 -8.64 6.17
CA ARG A 322 12.95 -8.43 4.75
C ARG A 322 11.79 -8.78 3.84
N GLY A 323 10.88 -9.63 4.31
CA GLY A 323 9.63 -9.95 3.63
C GLY A 323 8.44 -9.54 4.49
N TYR A 324 7.36 -9.12 3.86
CA TYR A 324 6.12 -8.72 4.54
C TYR A 324 5.39 -9.90 5.21
N GLU A 325 5.78 -11.14 4.94
CA GLU A 325 5.33 -12.34 5.67
C GLU A 325 5.65 -12.25 7.16
N SER A 326 6.68 -11.50 7.53
CA SER A 326 7.07 -11.30 8.92
C SER A 326 5.97 -10.65 9.77
N ILE A 327 5.12 -9.82 9.17
CA ILE A 327 4.08 -9.05 9.87
C ILE A 327 2.66 -9.32 9.34
N PHE A 328 2.51 -10.05 8.24
CA PHE A 328 1.23 -10.21 7.55
C PHE A 328 0.13 -10.78 8.47
N GLY A 329 0.45 -11.81 9.26
CA GLY A 329 -0.49 -12.39 10.21
C GLY A 329 -1.01 -11.40 11.25
N TRP A 330 -0.15 -10.52 11.77
CA TRP A 330 -0.56 -9.45 12.68
C TRP A 330 -1.45 -8.41 11.98
N GLY A 331 -1.13 -8.05 10.74
CA GLY A 331 -1.96 -7.16 9.93
C GLY A 331 -3.36 -7.74 9.70
N VAL A 332 -3.47 -9.02 9.31
CA VAL A 332 -4.77 -9.70 9.10
C VAL A 332 -5.56 -9.78 10.42
N MET A 333 -4.90 -10.05 11.55
CA MET A 333 -5.57 -10.04 12.87
C MET A 333 -6.09 -8.65 13.22
N LEU A 334 -5.33 -7.59 12.96
CA LEU A 334 -5.75 -6.20 13.17
C LEU A 334 -6.99 -5.87 12.33
N LEU A 335 -6.96 -6.17 11.02
CA LEU A 335 -8.08 -5.93 10.11
C LEU A 335 -9.33 -6.70 10.55
N THR A 336 -9.19 -7.99 10.86
CA THR A 336 -10.28 -8.85 11.36
C THR A 336 -10.88 -8.29 12.65
N PHE A 337 -10.02 -7.89 13.59
CA PHE A 337 -10.48 -7.32 14.86
C PHE A 337 -11.25 -6.01 14.65
N CYS A 338 -10.74 -5.11 13.81
CA CYS A 338 -11.39 -3.84 13.51
C CYS A 338 -12.74 -4.01 12.81
N LEU A 339 -12.86 -4.96 11.87
CA LEU A 339 -14.13 -5.28 11.22
C LEU A 339 -15.17 -5.82 12.23
N LEU A 340 -14.79 -6.78 13.07
CA LEU A 340 -15.68 -7.34 14.08
C LEU A 340 -16.06 -6.32 15.15
N LEU A 341 -15.10 -5.51 15.60
CA LEU A 341 -15.33 -4.43 16.55
C LEU A 341 -16.27 -3.37 15.97
N GLY A 342 -16.02 -2.96 14.72
CA GLY A 342 -16.83 -1.97 14.02
C GLY A 342 -18.27 -2.45 13.85
N ALA A 343 -18.46 -3.67 13.35
CA ALA A 343 -19.79 -4.29 13.22
C ALA A 343 -20.50 -4.39 14.59
N PHE A 344 -19.78 -4.83 15.63
CA PHE A 344 -20.32 -4.91 16.99
C PHE A 344 -20.75 -3.55 17.53
N TRP A 345 -19.96 -2.50 17.31
CA TRP A 345 -20.31 -1.15 17.77
C TRP A 345 -21.53 -0.59 17.06
N ILE A 346 -21.61 -0.78 15.76
CA ILE A 346 -22.75 -0.30 14.95
C ILE A 346 -24.04 -0.98 15.39
N LEU A 347 -24.03 -2.31 15.53
CA LEU A 347 -25.24 -3.11 15.69
C LEU A 347 -25.69 -3.29 17.14
N PHE A 348 -24.76 -3.43 18.10
CA PHE A 348 -25.09 -3.95 19.43
C PHE A 348 -24.76 -2.99 20.58
N THR A 349 -24.14 -1.83 20.33
CA THR A 349 -23.74 -0.93 21.42
C THR A 349 -24.53 0.37 21.44
N LYS A 350 -24.57 1.00 22.63
CA LYS A 350 -25.09 2.37 22.84
C LYS A 350 -23.94 3.40 22.81
N ARG A 351 -22.95 3.19 21.94
CA ARG A 351 -21.82 4.11 21.72
C ARG A 351 -22.32 5.42 21.13
N GLU A 352 -21.57 6.50 21.33
CA GLU A 352 -21.82 7.80 20.70
C GLU A 352 -21.87 7.66 19.17
N LYS A 353 -22.66 8.50 18.53
CA LYS A 353 -22.86 8.51 17.08
C LYS A 353 -21.52 8.61 16.32
N GLU A 354 -20.66 9.52 16.76
CA GLU A 354 -19.35 9.79 16.16
C GLU A 354 -18.45 8.53 16.16
N GLU A 355 -18.47 7.76 17.24
CA GLU A 355 -17.74 6.49 17.32
C GLU A 355 -18.28 5.45 16.34
N LYS A 356 -19.62 5.38 16.18
CA LYS A 356 -20.26 4.45 15.22
C LYS A 356 -20.00 4.85 13.76
N ILE A 357 -19.99 6.14 13.46
CA ILE A 357 -19.65 6.66 12.13
C ILE A 357 -18.20 6.34 11.80
N MET A 358 -17.27 6.56 12.74
CA MET A 358 -15.87 6.20 12.55
C MET A 358 -15.70 4.69 12.35
N ALA A 359 -16.39 3.86 13.13
CA ALA A 359 -16.39 2.41 12.98
C ALA A 359 -16.89 1.97 11.59
N ALA A 360 -17.93 2.61 11.06
CA ALA A 360 -18.44 2.35 9.72
C ALA A 360 -17.42 2.75 8.63
N ILE A 361 -16.78 3.91 8.77
CA ILE A 361 -15.71 4.36 7.87
C ILE A 361 -14.58 3.33 7.86
N VAL A 362 -14.10 2.91 9.03
CA VAL A 362 -13.04 1.90 9.15
C VAL A 362 -13.43 0.59 8.47
N CYS A 363 -14.66 0.12 8.65
CA CYS A 363 -15.14 -1.08 7.96
C CYS A 363 -15.15 -0.91 6.43
N VAL A 364 -15.61 0.23 5.93
CA VAL A 364 -15.62 0.52 4.48
C VAL A 364 -14.20 0.59 3.92
N LEU A 365 -13.28 1.29 4.60
CA LEU A 365 -11.87 1.36 4.20
C LEU A 365 -11.25 -0.04 4.07
N ILE A 366 -11.43 -0.90 5.08
CA ILE A 366 -10.87 -2.26 5.07
C ILE A 366 -11.45 -3.11 3.95
N LEU A 367 -12.76 -3.02 3.69
CA LEU A 367 -13.44 -3.87 2.72
C LEU A 367 -13.25 -3.41 1.27
N ILE A 368 -13.10 -2.11 1.03
CA ILE A 368 -13.04 -1.54 -0.33
C ILE A 368 -11.60 -1.43 -0.83
N THR A 369 -10.62 -1.11 0.03
CA THR A 369 -9.21 -0.93 -0.39
C THR A 369 -8.64 -2.13 -1.18
N PRO A 370 -8.97 -3.41 -0.91
CA PRO A 370 -8.45 -4.54 -1.68
C PRO A 370 -9.01 -4.64 -3.11
N LEU A 371 -10.14 -4.01 -3.40
CA LEU A 371 -10.78 -4.13 -4.70
C LEU A 371 -9.94 -3.45 -5.79
N GLY A 372 -9.74 -4.14 -6.88
CA GLY A 372 -8.91 -3.67 -8.01
C GLY A 372 -7.44 -4.05 -7.90
N SER A 373 -7.08 -4.99 -7.00
CA SER A 373 -5.72 -5.51 -6.87
C SER A 373 -5.77 -7.01 -6.54
N ASN A 374 -4.82 -7.79 -7.12
CA ASN A 374 -4.63 -9.20 -6.75
C ASN A 374 -3.89 -9.37 -5.42
N ASN A 375 -3.51 -8.26 -4.77
CA ASN A 375 -2.69 -8.29 -3.55
C ASN A 375 -3.52 -8.60 -2.29
N HIS A 376 -4.75 -9.10 -2.42
CA HIS A 376 -5.59 -9.53 -1.31
C HIS A 376 -5.59 -8.54 -0.13
N LEU A 377 -5.28 -9.03 1.08
CA LEU A 377 -5.22 -8.22 2.30
C LEU A 377 -3.91 -7.43 2.48
N TYR A 378 -2.94 -7.55 1.56
CA TYR A 378 -1.77 -6.68 1.56
C TYR A 378 -2.14 -5.21 1.27
N SER A 379 -3.07 -4.96 0.35
CA SER A 379 -3.48 -3.60 0.00
C SER A 379 -4.03 -2.80 1.19
N PRO A 380 -5.00 -3.28 2.01
CA PRO A 380 -5.49 -2.53 3.16
C PRO A 380 -4.44 -2.35 4.27
N MET A 381 -3.38 -3.18 4.32
CA MET A 381 -2.27 -2.96 5.24
C MET A 381 -1.46 -1.70 4.90
N ASN A 382 -1.45 -1.26 3.64
CA ASN A 382 -0.86 0.01 3.25
C ASN A 382 -1.79 1.22 3.51
N ASN A 383 -3.07 1.01 3.86
CA ASN A 383 -4.06 2.06 4.12
C ASN A 383 -4.63 1.97 5.54
N LEU A 384 -3.78 1.94 6.54
CA LEU A 384 -4.18 1.85 7.95
C LEU A 384 -4.29 3.20 8.65
N PHE A 385 -4.14 4.33 7.95
CA PHE A 385 -4.06 5.68 8.53
C PHE A 385 -5.29 6.11 9.36
N LEU A 386 -6.47 5.55 9.13
CA LEU A 386 -7.64 5.72 10.00
C LEU A 386 -7.95 4.46 10.82
N VAL A 387 -7.53 3.30 10.34
CA VAL A 387 -7.81 1.99 10.95
C VAL A 387 -6.97 1.77 12.21
N ALA A 388 -5.66 2.03 12.13
CA ALA A 388 -4.77 1.79 13.26
C ALA A 388 -5.00 2.80 14.42
N PRO A 389 -5.17 4.12 14.18
CA PRO A 389 -5.58 5.03 15.25
C PRO A 389 -6.91 4.65 15.89
N PHE A 390 -7.91 4.20 15.11
CA PHE A 390 -9.18 3.70 15.66
C PHE A 390 -8.94 2.52 16.60
N PHE A 391 -8.11 1.54 16.21
CA PHE A 391 -7.75 0.41 17.05
C PHE A 391 -7.04 0.82 18.34
N ILE A 392 -6.00 1.65 18.25
CA ILE A 392 -5.23 2.10 19.43
C ILE A 392 -6.12 2.93 20.36
N ASN A 393 -7.03 3.73 19.81
CA ASN A 393 -8.01 4.48 20.61
C ASN A 393 -8.97 3.56 21.37
N TYR A 394 -9.41 2.47 20.73
CA TYR A 394 -10.19 1.44 21.43
C TYR A 394 -9.40 0.83 22.60
N ILE A 395 -8.14 0.47 22.39
CA ILE A 395 -7.28 -0.08 23.47
C ILE A 395 -7.13 0.91 24.60
N TRP A 396 -6.91 2.19 24.30
CA TRP A 396 -6.83 3.25 25.29
C TRP A 396 -8.11 3.32 26.15
N HIS A 397 -9.28 3.35 25.53
CA HIS A 397 -10.57 3.37 26.23
C HIS A 397 -10.78 2.11 27.07
N LEU A 398 -10.46 0.93 26.52
CA LEU A 398 -10.55 -0.34 27.25
C LEU A 398 -9.72 -0.33 28.54
N LEU A 399 -8.52 0.23 28.49
CA LEU A 399 -7.62 0.31 29.66
C LEU A 399 -8.07 1.38 30.66
N SER A 400 -8.71 2.45 30.17
CA SER A 400 -9.21 3.54 30.99
C SER A 400 -10.52 3.19 31.71
N GLU A 401 -11.28 2.22 31.18
CA GLU A 401 -12.54 1.78 31.80
C GLU A 401 -12.29 1.06 33.14
N LYS A 402 -12.99 1.55 34.19
CA LYS A 402 -12.92 0.95 35.53
C LYS A 402 -13.69 -0.38 35.65
N LYS A 403 -14.47 -0.75 34.63
CA LYS A 403 -15.21 -2.02 34.65
C LYS A 403 -14.25 -3.19 34.72
N SER A 404 -14.35 -3.96 35.80
CA SER A 404 -13.54 -5.16 36.04
C SER A 404 -14.26 -6.46 35.65
N CYS A 405 -15.56 -6.40 35.39
CA CYS A 405 -16.38 -7.57 35.10
C CYS A 405 -17.41 -7.27 34.01
N ILE A 406 -17.73 -8.30 33.22
CA ILE A 406 -18.84 -8.34 32.26
C ILE A 406 -19.85 -9.36 32.78
N MET A 407 -21.15 -9.03 32.69
CA MET A 407 -22.24 -9.96 33.01
C MET A 407 -22.72 -10.65 31.72
N ILE A 408 -22.68 -11.97 31.70
CA ILE A 408 -23.28 -12.82 30.65
C ILE A 408 -24.36 -13.65 31.34
N GLY A 409 -25.59 -13.23 31.18
CA GLY A 409 -26.73 -13.77 31.94
C GLY A 409 -26.50 -13.52 33.43
N LYS A 410 -26.50 -14.62 34.23
CA LYS A 410 -26.25 -14.59 35.69
C LYS A 410 -24.75 -14.71 36.07
N VAL A 411 -23.84 -14.86 35.10
CA VAL A 411 -22.41 -15.11 35.33
C VAL A 411 -21.62 -13.82 35.21
N SER A 412 -20.87 -13.47 36.26
CA SER A 412 -19.91 -12.36 36.24
C SER A 412 -18.53 -12.88 35.82
N LEU A 413 -18.00 -12.36 34.71
CA LEU A 413 -16.67 -12.70 34.19
C LEU A 413 -15.72 -11.52 34.31
N SER A 414 -14.49 -11.78 34.73
CA SER A 414 -13.46 -10.73 34.82
C SER A 414 -13.02 -10.28 33.44
N THR A 415 -12.87 -8.96 33.24
CA THR A 415 -12.30 -8.38 32.01
C THR A 415 -10.77 -8.37 32.01
N THR A 416 -10.13 -8.71 33.11
CA THR A 416 -8.66 -8.67 33.26
C THR A 416 -7.95 -9.51 32.21
N PRO A 417 -8.33 -10.78 31.91
CA PRO A 417 -7.67 -11.57 30.86
C PRO A 417 -7.73 -10.90 29.50
N TYR A 418 -8.89 -10.37 29.11
CA TYR A 418 -9.06 -9.66 27.88
C TYR A 418 -8.13 -8.43 27.80
N LYS A 419 -8.05 -7.63 28.89
CA LYS A 419 -7.15 -6.46 28.94
C LYS A 419 -5.68 -6.87 28.84
N ILE A 420 -5.24 -7.94 29.52
CA ILE A 420 -3.87 -8.45 29.45
C ILE A 420 -3.54 -8.88 28.00
N THR A 421 -4.40 -9.70 27.40
CA THR A 421 -4.20 -10.18 26.01
C THR A 421 -4.11 -9.00 25.04
N MET A 422 -5.04 -8.04 25.11
CA MET A 422 -5.05 -6.88 24.23
C MET A 422 -3.80 -6.01 24.39
N VAL A 423 -3.32 -5.79 25.62
CA VAL A 423 -2.08 -5.03 25.86
C VAL A 423 -0.87 -5.73 25.26
N ILE A 424 -0.72 -7.04 25.49
CA ILE A 424 0.42 -7.79 24.99
C ILE A 424 0.39 -7.84 23.45
N PHE A 425 -0.75 -8.19 22.85
CA PHE A 425 -0.88 -8.26 21.40
C PHE A 425 -0.67 -6.90 20.72
N THR A 426 -1.18 -5.81 21.31
CA THR A 426 -0.93 -4.45 20.82
C THR A 426 0.55 -4.07 20.94
N ALA A 427 1.21 -4.42 22.04
CA ALA A 427 2.63 -4.17 22.21
C ALA A 427 3.48 -4.94 21.18
N VAL A 428 3.15 -6.22 20.95
CA VAL A 428 3.83 -7.02 19.92
C VAL A 428 3.58 -6.43 18.52
N LEU A 429 2.35 -6.08 18.19
CA LEU A 429 2.01 -5.44 16.91
C LEU A 429 2.80 -4.14 16.71
N LEU A 430 2.86 -3.25 17.70
CA LEU A 430 3.63 -2.01 17.67
C LEU A 430 5.12 -2.27 17.43
N ILE A 431 5.71 -3.17 18.21
CA ILE A 431 7.14 -3.51 18.09
C ILE A 431 7.44 -4.08 16.70
N GLN A 432 6.65 -5.07 16.26
CA GLN A 432 6.83 -5.70 14.96
C GLN A 432 6.65 -4.69 13.81
N SER A 433 5.63 -3.81 13.89
CA SER A 433 5.41 -2.77 12.86
C SER A 433 6.58 -1.79 12.77
N ILE A 434 7.10 -1.33 13.92
CA ILE A 434 8.22 -0.39 13.95
C ILE A 434 9.50 -1.06 13.43
N LEU A 435 9.79 -2.28 13.86
CA LEU A 435 10.99 -3.02 13.43
C LEU A 435 10.91 -3.35 11.93
N PHE A 436 9.74 -3.75 11.44
CA PHE A 436 9.53 -3.97 10.02
C PHE A 436 9.73 -2.68 9.22
N GLY A 437 9.03 -1.60 9.58
CA GLY A 437 9.15 -0.32 8.88
C GLY A 437 10.55 0.30 8.93
N ALA A 438 11.37 -0.07 9.93
CA ALA A 438 12.77 0.36 10.06
C ALA A 438 13.78 -0.54 9.33
N SER A 439 13.36 -1.72 8.85
CA SER A 439 14.29 -2.70 8.26
C SER A 439 13.93 -3.07 6.82
N PHE A 440 12.64 -2.95 6.47
CA PHE A 440 12.13 -3.41 5.18
C PHE A 440 12.44 -2.44 4.06
N VAL A 441 13.13 -2.93 3.04
CA VAL A 441 13.28 -2.26 1.74
C VAL A 441 12.76 -3.22 0.66
N PHE A 442 11.92 -2.70 -0.22
CA PHE A 442 11.20 -3.50 -1.20
C PHE A 442 12.14 -4.15 -2.21
N ARG A 443 12.13 -5.47 -2.26
CA ARG A 443 12.87 -6.32 -3.23
C ARG A 443 14.35 -5.96 -3.42
N ASP A 444 15.02 -5.53 -2.35
CA ASP A 444 16.46 -5.28 -2.37
C ASP A 444 17.08 -5.84 -1.08
N GLY A 445 18.00 -6.78 -1.20
CA GLY A 445 18.62 -7.50 -0.08
C GLY A 445 17.70 -8.52 0.58
N LEU A 446 17.11 -9.43 -0.20
CA LEU A 446 16.21 -10.49 0.28
C LEU A 446 16.86 -11.41 1.33
N ASN A 447 18.17 -11.61 1.28
CA ASN A 447 18.91 -12.53 2.15
C ASN A 447 19.55 -11.88 3.38
N GLY A 448 19.42 -10.60 3.56
CA GLY A 448 19.93 -9.93 4.72
C GLY A 448 21.21 -9.16 4.59
N GLU A 449 21.56 -8.99 3.42
CA GLU A 449 22.72 -8.24 3.05
C GLU A 449 22.57 -6.77 3.43
N GLU A 450 23.66 -6.17 3.84
CA GLU A 450 23.73 -4.74 4.08
C GLU A 450 23.72 -4.02 2.72
N ARG A 451 23.12 -2.84 2.67
CA ARG A 451 23.07 -1.99 1.48
C ARG A 451 24.18 -0.98 1.56
N THR A 452 25.37 -1.40 1.16
CA THR A 452 26.61 -0.58 1.25
C THR A 452 27.14 -0.15 -0.11
N ALA A 453 26.77 -0.85 -1.19
CA ALA A 453 27.20 -0.55 -2.53
C ALA A 453 26.48 0.69 -3.10
N GLN A 454 27.20 1.50 -3.87
CA GLN A 454 26.69 2.61 -4.68
C GLN A 454 27.18 2.41 -6.11
N ILE A 455 26.42 2.91 -7.08
CA ILE A 455 26.81 2.91 -8.49
C ILE A 455 27.49 4.25 -8.77
N GLU A 456 28.78 4.19 -9.10
CA GLU A 456 29.59 5.36 -9.41
C GLU A 456 29.31 5.85 -10.84
N ASP A 457 29.56 7.13 -11.09
CA ASP A 457 29.39 7.78 -12.41
C ASP A 457 28.00 7.61 -13.04
N ASN A 458 26.96 7.32 -12.20
CA ASN A 458 25.58 7.29 -12.63
C ASN A 458 24.80 8.45 -12.00
N PRO A 459 24.38 9.47 -12.78
CA PRO A 459 23.69 10.64 -12.24
C PRO A 459 22.30 10.33 -11.69
N VAL A 460 21.61 9.29 -12.20
CA VAL A 460 20.27 8.89 -11.78
C VAL A 460 20.30 8.19 -10.42
N LEU A 461 21.26 7.30 -10.20
CA LEU A 461 21.41 6.49 -9.00
C LEU A 461 22.29 7.14 -7.92
N LYS A 462 22.81 8.33 -8.16
CA LYS A 462 23.68 9.04 -7.21
C LYS A 462 23.04 9.17 -5.84
N GLY A 463 23.75 8.69 -4.81
CA GLY A 463 23.29 8.71 -3.42
C GLY A 463 22.33 7.59 -3.03
N MET A 464 22.08 6.63 -3.93
CA MET A 464 21.36 5.40 -3.63
C MET A 464 22.32 4.31 -3.15
N HIS A 465 21.83 3.46 -2.23
CA HIS A 465 22.55 2.31 -1.72
C HIS A 465 21.76 1.03 -2.03
N THR A 466 22.48 -0.02 -2.38
CA THR A 466 21.95 -1.35 -2.67
C THR A 466 22.88 -2.43 -2.09
N THR A 467 22.53 -3.69 -2.27
CA THR A 467 23.41 -4.83 -1.90
C THR A 467 24.66 -4.85 -2.76
N GLU A 468 25.70 -5.54 -2.30
CA GLU A 468 26.97 -5.66 -3.02
C GLU A 468 26.78 -6.34 -4.38
N GLU A 469 26.10 -7.48 -4.39
CA GLU A 469 25.79 -8.26 -5.61
C GLU A 469 25.04 -7.43 -6.68
N ASN A 470 23.99 -6.71 -6.26
CA ASN A 470 23.19 -5.87 -7.17
C ASN A 470 24.00 -4.63 -7.61
N GLY A 471 24.81 -4.08 -6.71
CA GLY A 471 25.67 -2.93 -6.98
C GLY A 471 26.76 -3.26 -8.01
N GLU A 472 27.46 -4.38 -7.86
CA GLU A 472 28.48 -4.85 -8.81
C GLU A 472 27.90 -5.07 -10.20
N SER A 473 26.77 -5.79 -10.29
CA SER A 473 26.14 -6.09 -11.59
C SER A 473 25.67 -4.82 -12.32
N LEU A 474 25.12 -3.84 -11.58
CA LEU A 474 24.68 -2.55 -12.14
C LEU A 474 25.88 -1.66 -12.50
N GLN A 475 26.98 -1.70 -11.73
CA GLN A 475 28.18 -0.92 -12.01
C GLN A 475 28.85 -1.40 -13.31
N GLU A 476 29.03 -2.71 -13.47
CA GLU A 476 29.61 -3.28 -14.68
C GLU A 476 28.81 -2.89 -15.94
N LEU A 477 27.48 -2.97 -15.85
CA LEU A 477 26.61 -2.54 -16.96
C LEU A 477 26.70 -1.04 -17.21
N ASN A 478 26.74 -0.23 -16.15
CA ASN A 478 26.89 1.23 -16.25
C ASN A 478 28.19 1.61 -16.98
N ASP A 479 29.31 1.02 -16.56
CA ASP A 479 30.63 1.31 -17.14
C ASP A 479 30.64 0.94 -18.62
N TYR A 480 30.12 -0.23 -18.97
CA TYR A 480 30.01 -0.64 -20.37
C TYR A 480 29.19 0.32 -21.22
N LEU A 481 28.00 0.73 -20.72
CA LEU A 481 27.11 1.66 -21.45
C LEU A 481 27.74 3.04 -21.62
N VAL A 482 28.43 3.55 -20.59
CA VAL A 482 29.14 4.85 -20.64
C VAL A 482 30.32 4.81 -21.58
N GLU A 483 31.22 3.80 -21.48
CA GLU A 483 32.41 3.66 -22.30
C GLU A 483 32.08 3.52 -23.80
N ASN A 484 30.96 2.88 -24.13
CA ASN A 484 30.52 2.67 -25.51
C ASN A 484 29.53 3.74 -26.03
N GLY A 485 29.22 4.78 -25.22
CA GLY A 485 28.31 5.88 -25.61
C GLY A 485 26.88 5.42 -25.91
N LEU A 486 26.38 4.45 -25.15
CA LEU A 486 25.06 3.83 -25.35
C LEU A 486 23.95 4.46 -24.52
N ILE A 487 24.28 5.34 -23.57
CA ILE A 487 23.32 6.12 -22.79
C ILE A 487 22.44 6.96 -23.71
N GLY A 488 21.13 7.04 -23.46
CA GLY A 488 20.15 7.79 -24.28
C GLY A 488 19.73 7.09 -25.58
N LYS A 489 20.10 5.82 -25.77
CA LYS A 489 19.67 5.03 -26.93
C LYS A 489 18.30 4.37 -26.71
N GLU A 490 17.62 4.04 -27.80
CA GLU A 490 16.40 3.21 -27.74
C GLU A 490 16.75 1.78 -27.31
N VAL A 491 15.90 1.15 -26.46
CA VAL A 491 16.14 -0.18 -25.91
C VAL A 491 14.87 -1.02 -25.84
N ILE A 492 14.98 -2.31 -26.13
CA ILE A 492 14.03 -3.35 -25.71
C ILE A 492 14.56 -3.96 -24.41
N LEU A 493 13.78 -3.87 -23.33
CA LEU A 493 14.06 -4.52 -22.05
C LEU A 493 13.25 -5.80 -21.96
N PHE A 494 13.86 -6.92 -21.53
CA PHE A 494 13.16 -8.19 -21.40
C PHE A 494 13.70 -9.02 -20.22
N GLY A 495 12.81 -9.73 -19.52
CA GLY A 495 13.19 -10.56 -18.39
C GLY A 495 13.17 -9.82 -17.04
N ASN A 496 12.10 -9.11 -16.74
CA ASN A 496 11.87 -8.53 -15.41
C ASN A 496 12.85 -7.39 -15.02
N VAL A 497 13.36 -6.67 -16.01
CA VAL A 497 14.39 -5.61 -15.85
C VAL A 497 13.92 -4.20 -16.30
N PRO A 498 12.65 -3.82 -16.14
CA PRO A 498 12.09 -2.58 -16.71
C PRO A 498 12.73 -1.31 -16.13
N ALA A 499 13.34 -1.38 -14.95
CA ALA A 499 13.94 -0.22 -14.30
C ALA A 499 15.19 0.30 -15.00
N LEU A 500 15.86 -0.53 -15.82
CA LEU A 500 17.10 -0.16 -16.49
C LEU A 500 16.91 1.00 -17.48
N SER A 501 15.69 1.16 -18.03
CA SER A 501 15.31 2.33 -18.81
C SER A 501 15.50 3.65 -18.02
N PHE A 502 15.02 3.67 -16.78
CA PHE A 502 15.18 4.83 -15.90
C PHE A 502 16.62 4.99 -15.40
N TYR A 503 17.28 3.89 -14.98
CA TYR A 503 18.60 3.94 -14.37
C TYR A 503 19.70 4.41 -15.33
N PHE A 504 19.57 4.08 -16.60
CA PHE A 504 20.57 4.38 -17.63
C PHE A 504 20.06 5.35 -18.71
N ASP A 505 18.95 6.03 -18.44
CA ASP A 505 18.31 6.98 -19.38
C ASP A 505 18.13 6.37 -20.78
N LEU A 506 17.67 5.11 -20.85
CA LEU A 506 17.45 4.39 -22.11
C LEU A 506 15.99 4.55 -22.53
N GLU A 507 15.75 5.06 -23.74
CA GLU A 507 14.41 5.30 -24.26
C GLU A 507 13.73 3.97 -24.64
N PRO A 508 12.49 3.71 -24.20
CA PRO A 508 11.79 2.47 -24.58
C PRO A 508 11.53 2.41 -26.09
N ALA A 509 12.00 1.37 -26.75
CA ALA A 509 11.70 1.13 -28.18
C ALA A 509 10.28 0.58 -28.41
N LEU A 510 9.71 -0.05 -27.37
CA LEU A 510 8.32 -0.54 -27.37
C LEU A 510 7.44 0.40 -26.52
N SER A 511 6.12 0.26 -26.65
CA SER A 511 5.14 1.07 -25.89
C SER A 511 5.13 0.79 -24.37
N SER A 512 5.94 -0.14 -23.89
CA SER A 512 6.18 -0.46 -22.47
C SER A 512 7.64 -0.77 -22.23
N THR A 513 8.17 -0.35 -21.06
CA THR A 513 9.48 -0.80 -20.56
C THR A 513 9.44 -2.20 -19.94
N TRP A 514 8.25 -2.80 -19.83
CA TRP A 514 8.06 -4.13 -19.25
C TRP A 514 7.23 -5.05 -20.17
N PRO A 515 7.74 -5.40 -21.36
CA PRO A 515 6.98 -6.13 -22.36
C PRO A 515 6.76 -7.62 -22.01
N ASP A 516 7.54 -8.17 -21.08
CA ASP A 516 7.39 -9.54 -20.57
C ASP A 516 6.28 -9.67 -19.51
N LEU A 517 5.65 -8.59 -19.04
CA LEU A 517 4.46 -8.68 -18.18
C LEU A 517 3.34 -9.50 -18.85
N GLN A 518 2.63 -10.29 -18.04
CA GLN A 518 1.43 -11.03 -18.49
C GLN A 518 0.34 -10.12 -19.05
N SER A 519 0.25 -8.89 -18.53
CA SER A 519 -0.71 -7.89 -18.98
C SER A 519 -0.34 -7.21 -20.32
N TYR A 520 0.82 -7.47 -20.87
CA TYR A 520 1.24 -7.06 -22.20
C TYR A 520 1.14 -8.28 -23.12
N SER A 521 0.13 -8.32 -24.01
CA SER A 521 -0.17 -9.53 -24.78
C SER A 521 0.96 -9.91 -25.75
N TYR A 522 1.04 -11.20 -26.10
CA TYR A 522 2.00 -11.67 -27.09
C TYR A 522 1.78 -11.00 -28.46
N GLU A 523 0.52 -10.86 -28.88
CA GLU A 523 0.18 -10.26 -30.17
C GLU A 523 0.65 -8.82 -30.28
N LYS A 524 0.50 -8.03 -29.17
CA LYS A 524 0.98 -6.65 -29.12
C LYS A 524 2.51 -6.62 -29.16
N PHE A 525 3.18 -7.46 -28.37
CA PHE A 525 4.63 -7.57 -28.36
C PHE A 525 5.18 -7.91 -29.75
N ALA A 526 4.67 -8.97 -30.38
CA ALA A 526 5.10 -9.40 -31.69
C ALA A 526 4.88 -8.30 -32.75
N SER A 527 3.69 -7.68 -32.76
CA SER A 527 3.38 -6.59 -33.70
C SER A 527 4.33 -5.40 -33.55
N GLU A 528 4.70 -5.01 -32.33
CA GLU A 528 5.62 -3.88 -32.12
C GLU A 528 7.06 -4.23 -32.51
N VAL A 529 7.52 -5.45 -32.21
CA VAL A 529 8.85 -5.94 -32.62
C VAL A 529 8.95 -6.07 -34.14
N ASP A 530 7.91 -6.61 -34.79
CA ASP A 530 7.83 -6.70 -36.26
C ASP A 530 7.88 -5.33 -36.93
N MET A 531 7.19 -4.32 -36.35
CA MET A 531 7.26 -2.95 -36.85
C MET A 531 8.66 -2.36 -36.76
N LEU A 532 9.45 -2.66 -35.70
CA LEU A 532 10.84 -2.21 -35.62
C LEU A 532 11.66 -2.78 -36.78
N SER A 533 11.50 -4.08 -37.10
CA SER A 533 12.17 -4.70 -38.25
C SER A 533 11.75 -4.05 -39.57
N LEU A 534 10.46 -3.79 -39.78
CA LEU A 534 9.95 -3.15 -40.98
C LEU A 534 10.46 -1.72 -41.18
N ASP A 535 10.61 -0.98 -40.08
CA ASP A 535 11.14 0.40 -40.08
C ASP A 535 12.68 0.43 -40.15
N GLY A 536 13.36 -0.72 -40.15
CA GLY A 536 14.82 -0.83 -40.14
C GLY A 536 15.45 -0.28 -38.86
N LYS A 537 14.70 -0.31 -37.74
CA LYS A 537 15.18 0.11 -36.44
C LYS A 537 15.83 -1.04 -35.69
N THR A 538 17.02 -0.80 -35.18
CA THR A 538 17.82 -1.74 -34.41
C THR A 538 18.15 -1.20 -33.01
N PRO A 539 17.15 -1.12 -32.08
CA PRO A 539 17.38 -0.66 -30.73
C PRO A 539 18.33 -1.62 -29.98
N LEU A 540 18.93 -1.15 -28.90
CA LEU A 540 19.61 -2.04 -27.96
C LEU A 540 18.63 -3.12 -27.45
N VAL A 541 19.09 -4.32 -27.20
CA VAL A 541 18.28 -5.36 -26.55
C VAL A 541 18.99 -5.80 -25.27
N LEU A 542 18.39 -5.48 -24.14
CA LEU A 542 18.94 -5.74 -22.81
C LEU A 542 18.03 -6.73 -22.08
N VAL A 543 18.58 -7.89 -21.76
CA VAL A 543 17.84 -9.04 -21.24
C VAL A 543 18.40 -9.45 -19.89
N SER A 544 17.54 -9.96 -18.98
CA SER A 544 18.02 -10.63 -17.77
C SER A 544 18.84 -11.88 -18.11
N SER A 545 19.97 -12.06 -17.45
CA SER A 545 20.77 -13.29 -17.57
C SER A 545 20.16 -14.47 -16.80
N ASN A 546 19.18 -14.22 -15.91
CA ASN A 546 18.50 -15.26 -15.15
C ASN A 546 17.48 -16.02 -16.05
N PRO A 547 17.65 -17.33 -16.27
CA PRO A 547 16.75 -18.12 -17.12
C PRO A 547 15.28 -18.11 -16.68
N ALA A 548 15.02 -17.96 -15.38
CA ALA A 548 13.66 -17.91 -14.83
C ALA A 548 12.91 -16.66 -15.30
N ASP A 549 13.57 -15.52 -15.33
CA ASP A 549 12.96 -14.22 -15.66
C ASP A 549 12.63 -14.12 -17.15
N ILE A 550 13.35 -14.80 -18.01
CA ILE A 550 13.15 -14.80 -19.46
C ILE A 550 12.29 -15.96 -19.99
N GLY A 551 11.80 -16.84 -19.10
CA GLY A 551 10.91 -17.92 -19.50
C GLY A 551 11.58 -19.20 -20.04
N LYS A 552 12.88 -19.41 -19.79
CA LYS A 552 13.63 -20.62 -20.17
C LYS A 552 13.38 -21.81 -19.23
N GLU A 553 12.68 -21.63 -18.13
CA GLU A 553 12.28 -22.74 -17.27
C GLU A 553 11.09 -23.52 -17.83
N GLU A 554 11.01 -24.84 -17.50
CA GLU A 554 9.93 -25.72 -17.97
C GLU A 554 8.53 -25.23 -17.57
N ASN A 555 8.39 -24.68 -16.36
CA ASN A 555 7.15 -24.18 -15.75
C ASN A 555 6.84 -22.72 -16.11
N ALA A 556 7.64 -22.06 -16.93
CA ALA A 556 7.36 -20.69 -17.37
C ALA A 556 6.06 -20.62 -18.20
N GLY A 557 5.33 -19.51 -18.06
CA GLY A 557 4.07 -19.27 -18.78
C GLY A 557 4.25 -19.31 -20.30
N GLU A 558 3.25 -19.87 -21.00
CA GLU A 558 3.32 -20.05 -22.46
C GLU A 558 3.47 -18.72 -23.21
N SER A 559 2.82 -17.67 -22.75
CA SER A 559 2.94 -16.32 -23.33
C SER A 559 4.37 -15.79 -23.24
N LEU A 560 5.04 -15.95 -22.09
CA LEU A 560 6.42 -15.52 -21.91
C LEU A 560 7.38 -16.29 -22.82
N LYS A 561 7.19 -17.60 -22.97
CA LYS A 561 7.99 -18.45 -23.88
C LYS A 561 7.84 -18.00 -25.34
N LYS A 562 6.61 -17.71 -25.78
CA LYS A 562 6.35 -17.19 -27.13
C LYS A 562 7.02 -15.83 -27.37
N LYS A 563 6.95 -14.92 -26.39
CA LYS A 563 7.62 -13.61 -26.47
C LYS A 563 9.14 -13.77 -26.57
N LEU A 564 9.73 -14.65 -25.75
CA LEU A 564 11.16 -14.93 -25.83
C LEU A 564 11.55 -15.47 -27.21
N GLN A 565 10.82 -16.47 -27.72
CA GLN A 565 11.08 -17.03 -29.05
C GLN A 565 11.04 -15.96 -30.13
N HIS A 566 10.02 -15.09 -30.10
CA HIS A 566 9.88 -13.99 -31.07
C HIS A 566 11.02 -12.97 -30.95
N LEU A 567 11.47 -12.68 -29.73
CA LEU A 567 12.64 -11.82 -29.51
C LEU A 567 13.93 -12.48 -30.04
N GLU A 568 14.12 -13.77 -29.83
CA GLU A 568 15.28 -14.52 -30.36
C GLU A 568 15.29 -14.57 -31.90
N GLU A 569 14.11 -14.69 -32.54
CA GLU A 569 13.95 -14.58 -34.00
C GLU A 569 14.33 -13.16 -34.48
N PHE A 570 13.85 -12.11 -33.82
CA PHE A 570 14.22 -10.70 -34.12
C PHE A 570 15.73 -10.47 -34.03
N LEU A 571 16.40 -10.99 -32.98
CA LEU A 571 17.85 -10.88 -32.81
C LEU A 571 18.61 -11.54 -33.97
N LEU A 572 18.17 -12.72 -34.39
CA LEU A 572 18.81 -13.47 -35.46
C LEU A 572 18.62 -12.77 -36.82
N GLU A 573 17.41 -12.33 -37.13
CA GLU A 573 17.09 -11.70 -38.41
C GLU A 573 17.79 -10.35 -38.62
N ASN A 574 18.05 -9.61 -37.52
CA ASN A 574 18.69 -8.29 -37.55
C ASN A 574 20.17 -8.32 -37.18
N ALA A 575 20.82 -9.50 -37.25
CA ALA A 575 22.25 -9.67 -37.04
C ALA A 575 22.77 -9.09 -35.69
N TYR A 576 22.05 -9.31 -34.60
CA TYR A 576 22.50 -8.90 -33.29
C TYR A 576 23.60 -9.79 -32.75
N GLU A 577 24.59 -9.17 -32.13
CA GLU A 577 25.66 -9.84 -31.39
C GLU A 577 25.58 -9.53 -29.91
N GLN A 578 25.90 -10.51 -29.07
CA GLN A 578 26.07 -10.33 -27.64
C GLN A 578 27.38 -9.56 -27.39
N VAL A 579 27.27 -8.35 -26.84
CA VAL A 579 28.41 -7.47 -26.61
C VAL A 579 28.78 -7.30 -25.14
N PHE A 580 27.84 -7.61 -24.25
CA PHE A 580 28.07 -7.59 -22.80
C PHE A 580 27.31 -8.74 -22.13
N TYR A 581 27.90 -9.28 -21.07
CA TYR A 581 27.31 -10.30 -20.22
C TYR A 581 27.87 -10.22 -18.80
N ASN A 582 26.99 -10.26 -17.80
CA ASN A 582 27.33 -10.61 -16.43
C ASN A 582 26.21 -11.48 -15.82
N ASP A 583 26.30 -11.79 -14.53
CA ASP A 583 25.37 -12.71 -13.86
C ASP A 583 23.89 -12.20 -13.84
N ALA A 584 23.68 -10.89 -14.00
CA ALA A 584 22.37 -10.27 -13.98
C ALA A 584 21.86 -9.86 -15.38
N PHE A 585 22.74 -9.41 -16.30
CA PHE A 585 22.34 -8.77 -17.54
C PHE A 585 23.12 -9.24 -18.77
N THR A 586 22.41 -9.31 -19.89
CA THR A 586 22.99 -9.59 -21.22
C THR A 586 22.56 -8.49 -22.19
N LEU A 587 23.50 -7.86 -22.89
CA LEU A 587 23.23 -6.82 -23.89
C LEU A 587 23.58 -7.32 -25.29
N TYR A 588 22.67 -7.04 -26.23
CA TYR A 588 22.83 -7.30 -27.65
C TYR A 588 22.75 -6.00 -28.44
N ILE A 589 23.61 -5.89 -29.48
CA ILE A 589 23.65 -4.76 -30.42
C ILE A 589 23.68 -5.33 -31.84
N SER A 590 22.91 -4.72 -32.77
CA SER A 590 22.96 -5.03 -34.20
C SER A 590 24.27 -4.50 -34.80
N GLN A 591 24.90 -5.29 -35.72
CA GLN A 591 26.14 -4.92 -36.43
C GLN A 591 25.98 -3.75 -37.39
#